data_5797aa14e57e146853a8e42ed3d85435
#
_entry.id   5797aa14e57e146853a8e42ed3d85435
#
_cell.length_a   1.000
_cell.length_b   1.000
_cell.length_c   1.000
_cell.angle_alpha   90.00
_cell.angle_beta   90.00
_cell.angle_gamma   90.00
#
_symmetry.space_group_name_H-M   'P 1'
#
loop_
_entity.id
_entity.type
_entity.pdbx_description
1 polymer ?
#
loop_
_entity_poly.entity_id
_entity_poly.type
_entity_poly.pdbx_seq_one_letter_code
_entity_poly.pdbx_strand_id
1 'polypeptide(L)'
;AISEVIDPNERCLSPSDFGFHNALLEKSGSLRFIDFEYAGWDDPVKLICDFICQPELPVSENHGSRFMEEVIVSFDQPEFLRQRVERLLPAHRLKWCCILLNEFRSADRQRRFHAGLDPENLLEQQLDKARQYFTKHLTRLA
;
A
#
# COMPACT_ATOMS: atom_id res chain seq x y z
N ALA A 1 -11.35 -15.91 18.16
CA ALA A 1 -9.98 -16.19 17.70
C ALA A 1 -9.86 -15.61 16.31
N ILE A 2 -8.88 -14.75 16.09
CA ILE A 2 -8.53 -14.28 14.73
C ILE A 2 -7.85 -15.48 14.09
N SER A 3 -8.44 -16.06 13.03
CA SER A 3 -7.75 -17.04 12.23
C SER A 3 -6.58 -16.35 11.55
N GLU A 4 -5.37 -16.78 11.85
CA GLU A 4 -4.15 -16.21 11.27
C GLU A 4 -3.88 -16.72 9.85
N VAL A 5 -4.63 -17.71 9.39
CA VAL A 5 -4.42 -18.34 8.09
C VAL A 5 -5.65 -18.15 7.21
N ILE A 6 -5.46 -17.46 6.10
CA ILE A 6 -6.47 -17.31 5.06
C ILE A 6 -6.58 -18.64 4.30
N ASP A 7 -7.82 -19.09 4.03
CA ASP A 7 -8.06 -20.25 3.19
C ASP A 7 -7.31 -20.09 1.85
N PRO A 8 -6.59 -21.12 1.38
CA PRO A 8 -5.91 -21.07 0.09
C PRO A 8 -6.80 -20.65 -1.08
N ASN A 9 -8.10 -20.99 -1.03
CA ASN A 9 -9.07 -20.62 -2.07
C ASN A 9 -9.49 -19.15 -2.02
N GLU A 10 -9.21 -18.46 -0.91
CA GLU A 10 -9.49 -17.03 -0.73
C GLU A 10 -8.27 -16.14 -1.03
N ARG A 11 -7.17 -16.72 -1.50
CA ARG A 11 -5.95 -15.99 -1.84
C ARG A 11 -5.95 -15.54 -3.28
N CYS A 12 -5.23 -14.45 -3.55
CA CYS A 12 -4.94 -14.01 -4.91
C CYS A 12 -3.43 -13.99 -5.17
N LEU A 13 -3.05 -14.05 -6.44
CA LEU A 13 -1.68 -13.75 -6.84
C LEU A 13 -1.50 -12.23 -6.78
N SER A 14 -0.55 -11.78 -5.98
CA SER A 14 -0.26 -10.37 -5.75
C SER A 14 1.21 -10.06 -6.00
N PRO A 15 1.56 -8.89 -6.58
CA PRO A 15 2.94 -8.41 -6.62
C PRO A 15 3.49 -7.99 -5.24
N SER A 16 2.67 -8.05 -4.20
CA SER A 16 2.93 -7.70 -2.80
C SER A 16 2.98 -6.19 -2.52
N ASP A 17 3.69 -5.40 -3.33
CA ASP A 17 3.73 -3.93 -3.23
C ASP A 17 3.07 -3.33 -4.48
N PHE A 18 1.73 -3.38 -4.50
CA PHE A 18 0.95 -2.99 -5.67
C PHE A 18 0.53 -1.52 -5.64
N GLY A 19 0.90 -0.80 -6.69
CA GLY A 19 0.51 0.60 -6.88
C GLY A 19 1.18 1.24 -8.09
N PHE A 20 0.75 2.44 -8.44
CA PHE A 20 1.31 3.15 -9.60
C PHE A 20 2.77 3.57 -9.42
N HIS A 21 3.29 3.60 -8.20
CA HIS A 21 4.72 3.84 -7.94
C HIS A 21 5.61 2.71 -8.50
N ASN A 22 5.05 1.50 -8.68
CA ASN A 22 5.68 0.36 -9.33
C ASN A 22 5.12 0.13 -10.74
N ALA A 23 4.75 1.20 -11.45
CA ALA A 23 4.26 1.12 -12.82
C ALA A 23 5.02 2.08 -13.75
N LEU A 24 5.30 1.62 -14.96
CA LEU A 24 5.87 2.41 -16.03
C LEU A 24 4.82 2.72 -17.09
N LEU A 25 4.67 3.99 -17.43
CA LEU A 25 3.81 4.42 -18.53
C LEU A 25 4.62 4.43 -19.83
N GLU A 26 4.25 3.57 -20.76
CA GLU A 26 4.87 3.52 -22.10
C GLU A 26 4.38 4.69 -22.99
N LYS A 27 5.13 5.00 -24.03
CA LYS A 27 4.74 6.00 -25.05
C LYS A 27 3.41 5.64 -25.76
N SER A 28 3.05 4.37 -25.80
CA SER A 28 1.79 3.85 -26.32
C SER A 28 0.58 4.19 -25.43
N GLY A 29 0.79 4.65 -24.20
CA GLY A 29 -0.25 4.80 -23.18
C GLY A 29 -0.50 3.53 -22.36
N SER A 30 0.21 2.44 -22.62
CA SER A 30 0.11 1.19 -21.85
C SER A 30 0.89 1.29 -20.55
N LEU A 31 0.35 0.68 -19.48
CA LEU A 31 1.03 0.54 -18.20
C LEU A 31 1.73 -0.81 -18.11
N ARG A 32 2.97 -0.81 -17.64
CA ARG A 32 3.72 -2.01 -17.25
C ARG A 32 4.04 -1.94 -15.77
N PHE A 33 3.57 -2.92 -15.02
CA PHE A 33 3.96 -3.07 -13.62
C PHE A 33 5.32 -3.76 -13.55
N ILE A 34 6.10 -3.34 -12.55
CA ILE A 34 7.46 -3.81 -12.25
C ILE A 34 7.53 -4.21 -10.77
N ASP A 35 8.69 -4.67 -10.31
CA ASP A 35 8.96 -4.99 -8.91
C ASP A 35 8.12 -6.16 -8.37
N PHE A 36 8.29 -7.32 -9.00
CA PHE A 36 7.62 -8.57 -8.62
C PHE A 36 8.48 -9.47 -7.72
N GLU A 37 9.54 -8.95 -7.10
CA GLU A 37 10.47 -9.77 -6.33
C GLU A 37 9.82 -10.48 -5.12
N TYR A 38 8.75 -9.91 -4.58
CA TYR A 38 7.95 -10.49 -3.49
C TYR A 38 6.59 -11.03 -3.94
N ALA A 39 6.38 -11.18 -5.25
CA ALA A 39 5.11 -11.67 -5.78
C ALA A 39 4.79 -13.09 -5.29
N GLY A 40 3.55 -13.31 -4.89
CA GLY A 40 3.11 -14.60 -4.38
C GLY A 40 1.63 -14.65 -4.05
N TRP A 41 1.21 -15.77 -3.46
CA TRP A 41 -0.15 -15.93 -2.96
C TRP A 41 -0.35 -15.10 -1.68
N ASP A 42 -1.28 -14.15 -1.73
CA ASP A 42 -1.48 -13.17 -0.67
C ASP A 42 -2.97 -12.95 -0.39
N ASP A 43 -3.26 -12.22 0.68
CA ASP A 43 -4.62 -11.77 1.01
C ASP A 43 -5.09 -10.70 0.01
N PRO A 44 -6.26 -10.86 -0.67
CA PRO A 44 -6.82 -9.83 -1.51
C PRO A 44 -7.08 -8.50 -0.77
N VAL A 45 -7.35 -8.55 0.54
CA VAL A 45 -7.42 -7.33 1.37
C VAL A 45 -6.13 -6.55 1.32
N LYS A 46 -4.98 -7.25 1.42
CA LYS A 46 -3.67 -6.58 1.35
C LYS A 46 -3.45 -5.94 -0.02
N LEU A 47 -3.76 -6.66 -1.11
CA LEU A 47 -3.66 -6.14 -2.48
C LEU A 47 -4.47 -4.84 -2.64
N ILE A 48 -5.73 -4.85 -2.21
CA ILE A 48 -6.63 -3.69 -2.29
C ILE A 48 -6.12 -2.54 -1.42
N CYS A 49 -5.79 -2.84 -0.16
CA CYS A 49 -5.36 -1.81 0.79
C CYS A 49 -4.00 -1.22 0.42
N ASP A 50 -3.05 -1.97 -0.10
CA ASP A 50 -1.76 -1.44 -0.54
C ASP A 50 -1.95 -0.48 -1.72
N PHE A 51 -2.81 -0.80 -2.69
CA PHE A 51 -3.16 0.11 -3.78
C PHE A 51 -3.79 1.42 -3.31
N ILE A 52 -4.71 1.36 -2.32
CA ILE A 52 -5.43 2.53 -1.81
C ILE A 52 -4.55 3.38 -0.89
N CYS A 53 -3.68 2.76 -0.11
CA CYS A 53 -2.97 3.41 0.98
C CYS A 53 -1.57 3.91 0.62
N GLN A 54 -0.96 3.44 -0.46
CA GLN A 54 0.40 3.84 -0.82
C GLN A 54 0.49 5.38 -1.04
N PRO A 55 1.50 6.07 -0.48
CA PRO A 55 1.55 7.53 -0.46
C PRO A 55 2.31 8.17 -1.63
N GLU A 56 3.12 7.42 -2.39
CA GLU A 56 4.02 8.00 -3.40
C GLU A 56 3.26 8.51 -4.63
N LEU A 57 2.34 7.70 -5.16
CA LEU A 57 1.41 8.09 -6.24
C LEU A 57 -0.02 7.77 -5.81
N PRO A 58 -0.59 8.57 -4.90
CA PRO A 58 -1.88 8.27 -4.29
C PRO A 58 -3.01 8.28 -5.31
N VAL A 59 -3.87 7.30 -5.23
CA VAL A 59 -5.08 7.23 -6.05
C VAL A 59 -6.21 8.06 -5.43
N SER A 60 -7.12 8.59 -6.26
CA SER A 60 -8.33 9.23 -5.76
C SER A 60 -9.25 8.20 -5.09
N GLU A 61 -10.11 8.65 -4.18
CA GLU A 61 -11.08 7.79 -3.49
C GLU A 61 -11.97 7.03 -4.50
N ASN A 62 -12.39 7.69 -5.56
CA ASN A 62 -13.20 7.06 -6.62
C ASN A 62 -12.44 5.93 -7.33
N HIS A 63 -11.17 6.14 -7.69
CA HIS A 63 -10.37 5.09 -8.32
C HIS A 63 -10.05 3.94 -7.35
N GLY A 64 -9.80 4.25 -6.08
CA GLY A 64 -9.60 3.24 -5.05
C GLY A 64 -10.83 2.37 -4.83
N SER A 65 -12.01 3.00 -4.74
CA SER A 65 -13.30 2.29 -4.61
C SER A 65 -13.58 1.42 -5.83
N ARG A 66 -13.37 1.96 -7.03
CA ARG A 66 -13.57 1.20 -8.27
C ARG A 66 -12.64 -0.01 -8.34
N PHE A 67 -11.37 0.15 -8.01
CA PHE A 67 -10.42 -0.96 -7.97
C PHE A 67 -10.85 -2.03 -6.97
N MET A 68 -11.26 -1.63 -5.76
CA MET A 68 -11.80 -2.55 -4.76
C MET A 68 -12.97 -3.35 -5.32
N GLU A 69 -13.97 -2.68 -5.93
CA GLU A 69 -15.14 -3.36 -6.51
C GLU A 69 -14.76 -4.37 -7.60
N GLU A 70 -13.84 -3.99 -8.50
CA GLU A 70 -13.39 -4.88 -9.58
C GLU A 70 -12.64 -6.11 -9.05
N VAL A 71 -11.92 -5.98 -7.94
CA VAL A 71 -11.22 -7.11 -7.31
C VAL A 71 -12.20 -8.01 -6.56
N ILE A 72 -13.06 -7.46 -5.70
CA ILE A 72 -13.91 -8.26 -4.81
C ILE A 72 -14.93 -9.12 -5.55
N VAL A 73 -15.44 -8.67 -6.73
CA VAL A 73 -16.39 -9.44 -7.53
C VAL A 73 -15.78 -10.72 -8.12
N SER A 74 -14.46 -10.86 -8.10
CA SER A 74 -13.75 -12.05 -8.55
C SER A 74 -13.69 -13.16 -7.49
N PHE A 75 -14.22 -12.93 -6.29
CA PHE A 75 -14.24 -13.89 -5.19
C PHE A 75 -15.63 -14.40 -4.89
N ASP A 76 -15.73 -15.61 -4.34
CA ASP A 76 -17.01 -16.28 -4.06
C ASP A 76 -17.86 -15.53 -3.02
N GLN A 77 -17.22 -14.78 -2.10
CA GLN A 77 -17.88 -14.04 -1.02
C GLN A 77 -17.55 -12.53 -1.07
N PRO A 78 -18.00 -11.79 -2.10
CA PRO A 78 -17.59 -10.41 -2.33
C PRO A 78 -17.97 -9.48 -1.16
N GLU A 79 -19.14 -9.67 -0.57
CA GLU A 79 -19.60 -8.84 0.55
C GLU A 79 -18.78 -9.08 1.82
N PHE A 80 -18.41 -10.30 2.11
CA PHE A 80 -17.52 -10.64 3.23
C PHE A 80 -16.14 -10.01 3.03
N LEU A 81 -15.60 -10.09 1.80
CA LEU A 81 -14.31 -9.47 1.47
C LEU A 81 -14.36 -7.95 1.60
N ARG A 82 -15.47 -7.30 1.15
CA ARG A 82 -15.71 -5.87 1.33
C ARG A 82 -15.62 -5.46 2.80
N GLN A 83 -16.35 -6.15 3.67
CA GLN A 83 -16.34 -5.86 5.10
C GLN A 83 -14.96 -6.06 5.72
N ARG A 84 -14.18 -7.06 5.24
CA ARG A 84 -12.79 -7.24 5.69
C ARG A 84 -11.91 -6.07 5.27
N VAL A 85 -12.03 -5.59 4.03
CA VAL A 85 -11.29 -4.41 3.54
C VAL A 85 -11.62 -3.20 4.41
N GLU A 86 -12.89 -2.89 4.64
CA GLU A 86 -13.32 -1.75 5.44
C GLU A 86 -12.77 -1.80 6.87
N ARG A 87 -12.78 -2.97 7.51
CA ARG A 87 -12.26 -3.18 8.87
C ARG A 87 -10.74 -3.07 8.96
N LEU A 88 -10.02 -3.52 7.93
CA LEU A 88 -8.55 -3.58 7.95
C LEU A 88 -7.89 -2.35 7.32
N LEU A 89 -8.63 -1.56 6.54
CA LEU A 89 -8.11 -0.35 5.90
C LEU A 89 -7.43 0.62 6.88
N PRO A 90 -7.97 0.88 8.09
CA PRO A 90 -7.28 1.73 9.07
C PRO A 90 -5.92 1.17 9.51
N ALA A 91 -5.81 -0.15 9.68
CA ALA A 91 -4.55 -0.80 10.04
C ALA A 91 -3.52 -0.70 8.91
N HIS A 92 -3.96 -0.86 7.65
CA HIS A 92 -3.10 -0.65 6.48
C HIS A 92 -2.65 0.81 6.35
N ARG A 93 -3.51 1.77 6.61
CA ARG A 93 -3.13 3.20 6.68
C ARG A 93 -2.07 3.45 7.74
N LEU A 94 -2.22 2.85 8.93
CA LEU A 94 -1.21 2.94 9.98
C LEU A 94 0.11 2.29 9.54
N LYS A 95 0.06 1.10 8.91
CA LYS A 95 1.23 0.43 8.32
C LYS A 95 1.99 1.37 7.38
N TRP A 96 1.29 2.00 6.44
CA TRP A 96 1.92 2.90 5.48
C TRP A 96 2.47 4.19 6.13
N CYS A 97 1.80 4.71 7.15
CA CYS A 97 2.36 5.80 7.95
C CYS A 97 3.69 5.39 8.62
N CYS A 98 3.77 4.17 9.15
CA CYS A 98 5.01 3.64 9.72
C CYS A 98 6.09 3.41 8.64
N ILE A 99 5.72 2.97 7.43
CA ILE A 99 6.66 2.79 6.31
C ILE A 99 7.31 4.12 5.93
N LEU A 100 6.55 5.22 5.89
CA LEU A 100 7.10 6.56 5.66
C LEU A 100 8.17 6.96 6.69
N LEU A 101 8.12 6.39 7.89
CA LEU A 101 9.08 6.65 8.96
C LEU A 101 10.28 5.69 8.95
N ASN A 102 10.37 4.74 8.01
CA ASN A 102 11.49 3.79 7.93
C ASN A 102 12.84 4.48 7.73
N GLU A 103 12.87 5.68 7.11
CA GLU A 103 14.09 6.48 6.95
C GLU A 103 14.76 6.86 8.29
N PHE A 104 13.98 6.85 9.38
CA PHE A 104 14.53 7.10 10.72
C PHE A 104 15.27 5.89 11.31
N ARG A 105 15.19 4.72 10.66
CA ARG A 105 15.96 3.54 11.04
C ARG A 105 17.39 3.63 10.50
N SER A 106 18.37 3.33 11.34
CA SER A 106 19.79 3.45 10.99
C SER A 106 20.21 2.60 9.78
N ALA A 107 19.64 1.42 9.62
CA ALA A 107 19.95 0.51 8.51
C ALA A 107 19.51 1.08 7.14
N ASP A 108 18.34 1.71 7.08
CA ASP A 108 17.80 2.26 5.83
C ASP A 108 18.49 3.58 5.48
N ARG A 109 18.90 4.36 6.51
CA ARG A 109 19.68 5.58 6.33
C ARG A 109 21.03 5.32 5.67
N GLN A 110 21.75 4.26 6.05
CA GLN A 110 23.05 3.94 5.47
C GLN A 110 22.97 3.62 3.97
N ARG A 111 21.93 2.94 3.52
CA ARG A 111 21.75 2.65 2.09
C ARG A 111 21.59 3.90 1.24
N ARG A 112 20.87 4.91 1.74
CA ARG A 112 20.62 6.16 1.00
C ARG A 112 21.76 7.16 1.10
N PHE A 113 22.55 7.12 2.17
CA PHE A 113 23.78 7.92 2.28
C PHE A 113 24.76 7.63 1.13
N HIS A 114 24.84 6.36 0.71
CA HIS A 114 25.64 5.97 -0.44
C HIS A 114 25.06 6.46 -1.78
N ALA A 115 23.81 6.90 -1.83
CA ALA A 115 23.16 7.42 -3.03
C ALA A 115 23.32 8.95 -3.21
N GLY A 116 24.08 9.63 -2.32
CA GLY A 116 24.41 11.06 -2.45
C GLY A 116 23.27 12.03 -2.11
N LEU A 117 22.24 11.59 -1.39
CA LEU A 117 21.15 12.43 -0.94
C LEU A 117 21.52 13.14 0.38
N ASP A 118 21.08 14.41 0.55
CA ASP A 118 21.22 15.14 1.81
C ASP A 118 20.35 14.47 2.90
N PRO A 119 20.98 13.88 3.97
CA PRO A 119 20.24 13.07 4.92
C PRO A 119 19.28 13.88 5.81
N GLU A 120 19.61 15.12 6.14
CA GLU A 120 18.81 15.95 7.04
C GLU A 120 17.54 16.43 6.34
N ASN A 121 17.67 16.93 5.12
CA ASN A 121 16.54 17.35 4.31
C ASN A 121 15.58 16.17 3.98
N LEU A 122 16.13 14.98 3.74
CA LEU A 122 15.34 13.78 3.51
C LEU A 122 14.50 13.40 4.73
N LEU A 123 15.08 13.41 5.92
CA LEU A 123 14.36 13.07 7.15
C LEU A 123 13.22 14.05 7.44
N GLU A 124 13.46 15.35 7.26
CA GLU A 124 12.43 16.38 7.45
C GLU A 124 11.27 16.18 6.45
N GLN A 125 11.58 15.97 5.18
CA GLN A 125 10.57 15.70 4.15
C GLN A 125 9.75 14.43 4.46
N GLN A 126 10.39 13.34 4.90
CA GLN A 126 9.68 12.12 5.24
C GLN A 126 8.81 12.27 6.50
N LEU A 127 9.28 13.02 7.49
CA LEU A 127 8.49 13.34 8.67
C LEU A 127 7.24 14.14 8.30
N ASP A 128 7.37 15.14 7.43
CA ASP A 128 6.25 15.94 6.98
C ASP A 128 5.26 15.13 6.14
N LYS A 129 5.74 14.27 5.24
CA LYS A 129 4.88 13.32 4.52
C LYS A 129 4.10 12.42 5.50
N ALA A 130 4.77 11.87 6.50
CA ALA A 130 4.13 11.02 7.50
C ALA A 130 3.08 11.77 8.33
N ARG A 131 3.36 13.01 8.74
CA ARG A 131 2.41 13.88 9.46
C ARG A 131 1.18 14.21 8.61
N GLN A 132 1.38 14.59 7.35
CA GLN A 132 0.29 14.87 6.42
C GLN A 132 -0.57 13.63 6.18
N TYR A 133 0.07 12.48 5.98
CA TYR A 133 -0.62 11.20 5.79
C TYR A 133 -1.44 10.82 7.03
N PHE A 134 -0.85 10.93 8.22
CA PHE A 134 -1.52 10.68 9.49
C PHE A 134 -2.74 11.60 9.67
N THR A 135 -2.56 12.89 9.47
CA THR A 135 -3.64 13.89 9.61
C THR A 135 -4.78 13.60 8.63
N LYS A 136 -4.46 13.29 7.39
CA LYS A 136 -5.45 13.03 6.34
C LYS A 136 -6.27 11.76 6.59
N HIS A 137 -5.63 10.69 7.10
CA HIS A 137 -6.21 9.35 7.06
C HIS A 137 -6.50 8.73 8.41
N LEU A 138 -5.91 9.22 9.50
CA LEU A 138 -5.97 8.57 10.81
C LEU A 138 -6.59 9.42 11.93
N THR A 139 -6.60 10.76 11.83
CA THR A 139 -7.19 11.62 12.87
C THR A 139 -8.71 11.53 12.98
N ARG A 140 -9.40 11.00 11.98
CA ARG A 140 -10.86 10.82 11.99
C ARG A 140 -11.29 9.48 12.61
N LEU A 141 -10.35 8.70 13.11
CA LEU A 141 -10.59 7.39 13.74
C LEU A 141 -10.66 7.48 15.28
N ALA A 142 -10.44 8.67 15.85
CA ALA A 142 -10.50 8.96 17.27
C ALA A 142 -11.87 9.51 17.68
#